data_bb550b999024040a000ae2858a1a10b4
#
_entry.id   bb550b999024040a000ae2858a1a10b4
#
_cell.length_a   1.000
_cell.length_b   1.000
_cell.length_c   1.000
_cell.angle_alpha   90.00
_cell.angle_beta   90.00
_cell.angle_gamma   90.00
#
_symmetry.space_group_name_H-M   'P 1'
#
loop_
_entity.id
_entity.type
_entity.pdbx_description
1 polymer ?
#
loop_
_entity_poly.entity_id
_entity_poly.type
_entity_poly.pdbx_seq_one_letter_code
_entity_poly.pdbx_strand_id
1 'polypeptide(L)'
;MKSQYGHRRLRPRDTKSTLIRLFSYFRFNKVLFFGGIFFIIVSAASQIAANGMLSPIIDTIVKGENIAQVIKYLLIMGAIVITISFSQYLGNLFMARLAQETVRKIREDMFSHMQKLPISYFDKQSHGDLMSTFTNDVDMLNRSLEQSVSQVIVAFITVVGSFTMMLILSPILTFVVVLMLGVMLTSVKYIGQKSARNFRFQQAALADMNGYIEEMMSGQKVVKVFNYEDRAIAKFLEKNEQLRWASTQASTYGVMLMPIMGNLSFVMYALASMIGAFLVMKNAMSVGNIASFLQYTRTISRPITMVSNQLNTLFAALAGAERIFDVLDEEVETDEGDVRLVRDGKDAPYWKVPKENGEYEKVPLRGFITFENVNFGYVPGRRVLDDINLYAKPGQKIAFVGSTGAGKTTITNLINRFYEINEGTILFDGIDIKRIKKQDLRSTMSIVLQDVHLFEGTIADNIRYGRLDASDEEVVEAAKLANAYYFIKNLPKAYNTMLTIDGQNLSQGERQLLSIARAAVADPTILILDEATSSIDTRTEKLIAEGMDKLMQGRTTFVIAHRLSTVRDVNAIMVIEQGKIIERGDHKDLMKQKGRYYALNTGAFELE
;
A
#
# COMPACT_ATOMS: atom_id res chain seq x y z
N MET A 1 19.96 -13.21 -2.22
CA MET A 1 19.34 -11.89 -2.46
C MET A 1 19.32 -11.11 -1.15
N LYS A 2 20.11 -10.03 -1.03
CA LYS A 2 20.05 -9.16 0.15
C LYS A 2 18.72 -8.40 0.08
N SER A 3 17.80 -8.71 1.00
CA SER A 3 16.60 -7.94 1.24
C SER A 3 16.98 -6.47 1.47
N GLN A 4 16.76 -5.62 0.48
CA GLN A 4 16.71 -4.18 0.67
C GLN A 4 15.36 -3.86 1.35
N TYR A 5 15.21 -4.21 2.63
CA TYR A 5 14.27 -3.52 3.48
C TYR A 5 14.77 -2.08 3.62
N GLY A 6 14.41 -1.25 2.66
CA GLY A 6 14.63 0.17 2.74
C GLY A 6 13.97 0.66 4.03
N HIS A 7 14.77 1.15 4.98
CA HIS A 7 14.26 1.79 6.18
C HIS A 7 13.22 2.83 5.75
N ARG A 8 11.93 2.60 6.05
CA ARG A 8 10.86 3.56 5.81
C ARG A 8 11.30 4.90 6.40
N ARG A 9 11.50 5.88 5.53
CA ARG A 9 11.92 7.21 5.95
C ARG A 9 10.79 7.83 6.77
N LEU A 10 11.11 8.25 7.98
CA LEU A 10 10.18 8.94 8.89
C LEU A 10 10.05 10.43 8.57
N ARG A 11 10.84 10.96 7.63
CA ARG A 11 10.80 12.38 7.23
C ARG A 11 10.67 12.50 5.72
N PRO A 12 9.79 13.39 5.23
CA PRO A 12 9.59 13.63 3.81
C PRO A 12 10.85 14.24 3.17
N ARG A 13 11.01 14.01 1.86
CA ARG A 13 12.09 14.62 1.04
C ARG A 13 11.74 16.07 0.73
N ASP A 14 10.50 16.33 0.30
CA ASP A 14 9.97 17.64 -0.05
C ASP A 14 8.67 17.93 0.72
N THR A 15 8.84 18.45 1.93
CA THR A 15 7.72 18.84 2.81
C THR A 15 6.82 19.90 2.16
N LYS A 16 7.39 20.85 1.38
CA LYS A 16 6.63 21.96 0.82
C LYS A 16 5.69 21.49 -0.30
N SER A 17 6.21 20.71 -1.23
CA SER A 17 5.43 20.15 -2.34
C SER A 17 4.31 19.24 -1.81
N THR A 18 4.63 18.34 -0.88
CA THR A 18 3.67 17.44 -0.24
C THR A 18 2.55 18.21 0.46
N LEU A 19 2.88 19.28 1.22
CA LEU A 19 1.87 20.12 1.88
C LEU A 19 0.98 20.84 0.87
N ILE A 20 1.54 21.46 -0.16
CA ILE A 20 0.76 22.16 -1.19
C ILE A 20 -0.23 21.19 -1.85
N ARG A 21 0.22 19.99 -2.18
CA ARG A 21 -0.61 18.96 -2.79
C ARG A 21 -1.70 18.46 -1.83
N LEU A 22 -1.38 18.26 -0.57
CA LEU A 22 -2.36 17.91 0.46
C LEU A 22 -3.42 19.01 0.63
N PHE A 23 -3.02 20.28 0.63
CA PHE A 23 -3.95 21.41 0.66
C PHE A 23 -4.88 21.45 -0.55
N SER A 24 -4.47 20.93 -1.71
CA SER A 24 -5.36 20.84 -2.87
C SER A 24 -6.55 19.91 -2.63
N TYR A 25 -6.40 18.88 -1.83
CA TYR A 25 -7.51 18.00 -1.42
C TYR A 25 -8.49 18.69 -0.46
N PHE A 26 -8.04 19.66 0.36
CA PHE A 26 -8.95 20.43 1.22
C PHE A 26 -9.84 21.41 0.43
N ARG A 27 -9.44 21.72 -0.81
CA ARG A 27 -10.20 22.63 -1.68
C ARG A 27 -11.61 22.12 -2.00
N PHE A 28 -11.83 20.82 -1.91
CA PHE A 28 -13.15 20.22 -2.13
C PHE A 28 -14.15 20.53 -1.01
N ASN A 29 -13.67 20.80 0.24
CA ASN A 29 -14.52 21.05 1.41
C ASN A 29 -14.06 22.29 2.20
N LYS A 30 -14.01 23.45 1.53
CA LYS A 30 -13.56 24.72 2.12
C LYS A 30 -14.32 25.09 3.40
N VAL A 31 -15.63 24.82 3.43
CA VAL A 31 -16.48 25.15 4.60
C VAL A 31 -16.03 24.36 5.82
N LEU A 32 -15.75 23.05 5.68
CA LEU A 32 -15.28 22.24 6.78
C LEU A 32 -13.89 22.67 7.25
N PHE A 33 -13.00 23.02 6.33
CA PHE A 33 -11.64 23.48 6.65
C PHE A 33 -11.65 24.81 7.39
N PHE A 34 -12.22 25.86 6.79
CA PHE A 34 -12.25 27.19 7.42
C PHE A 34 -13.15 27.24 8.64
N GLY A 35 -14.28 26.54 8.63
CA GLY A 35 -15.18 26.42 9.78
C GLY A 35 -14.50 25.69 10.95
N GLY A 36 -13.79 24.59 10.68
CA GLY A 36 -13.02 23.86 11.69
C GLY A 36 -11.96 24.75 12.34
N ILE A 37 -11.14 25.42 11.52
CA ILE A 37 -10.10 26.36 12.01
C ILE A 37 -10.74 27.51 12.81
N PHE A 38 -11.82 28.09 12.33
CA PHE A 38 -12.52 29.16 13.02
C PHE A 38 -12.96 28.75 14.43
N PHE A 39 -13.65 27.62 14.55
CA PHE A 39 -14.12 27.13 15.86
C PHE A 39 -12.95 26.75 16.78
N ILE A 40 -11.86 26.20 16.24
CA ILE A 40 -10.65 25.91 17.02
C ILE A 40 -10.04 27.22 17.56
N ILE A 41 -9.95 28.27 16.74
CA ILE A 41 -9.44 29.60 17.15
C ILE A 41 -10.35 30.19 18.23
N VAL A 42 -11.67 30.16 18.03
CA VAL A 42 -12.64 30.68 19.01
C VAL A 42 -12.51 29.92 20.33
N SER A 43 -12.39 28.59 20.30
CA SER A 43 -12.21 27.79 21.51
C SER A 43 -10.93 28.17 22.26
N ALA A 44 -9.79 28.28 21.56
CA ALA A 44 -8.50 28.63 22.16
C ALA A 44 -8.50 30.07 22.71
N ALA A 45 -9.07 31.03 21.99
CA ALA A 45 -9.20 32.42 22.44
C ALA A 45 -10.12 32.51 23.67
N SER A 46 -11.24 31.81 23.66
CA SER A 46 -12.16 31.76 24.80
C SER A 46 -11.51 31.13 26.04
N GLN A 47 -10.63 30.11 25.86
CA GLN A 47 -9.85 29.53 26.97
C GLN A 47 -8.92 30.56 27.61
N ILE A 48 -8.26 31.39 26.80
CA ILE A 48 -7.41 32.48 27.29
C ILE A 48 -8.25 33.51 28.04
N ALA A 49 -9.41 33.91 27.49
CA ALA A 49 -10.33 34.83 28.13
C ALA A 49 -10.89 34.30 29.47
N ALA A 50 -11.24 32.99 29.55
CA ALA A 50 -11.71 32.36 30.77
C ALA A 50 -10.65 32.44 31.89
N ASN A 51 -9.36 32.22 31.58
CA ASN A 51 -8.28 32.35 32.55
C ASN A 51 -8.10 33.80 33.03
N GLY A 52 -8.36 34.81 32.17
CA GLY A 52 -8.31 36.22 32.50
C GLY A 52 -9.46 36.66 33.39
N MET A 53 -10.65 36.03 33.27
CA MET A 53 -11.83 36.36 34.08
C MET A 53 -11.65 36.06 35.58
N LEU A 54 -10.66 35.26 35.97
CA LEU A 54 -10.36 35.03 37.39
C LEU A 54 -9.97 36.33 38.10
N SER A 55 -9.28 37.25 37.41
CA SER A 55 -8.80 38.51 38.01
C SER A 55 -9.99 39.38 38.48
N PRO A 56 -10.95 39.80 37.63
CA PRO A 56 -12.05 40.65 38.07
C PRO A 56 -12.95 39.97 39.09
N ILE A 57 -13.13 38.65 39.03
CA ILE A 57 -13.95 37.89 40.00
C ILE A 57 -13.32 38.00 41.41
N ILE A 58 -12.01 37.66 41.52
CA ILE A 58 -11.31 37.64 42.79
C ILE A 58 -11.18 39.06 43.37
N ASP A 59 -10.80 40.04 42.53
CA ASP A 59 -10.63 41.42 42.96
C ASP A 59 -11.94 42.03 43.47
N THR A 60 -13.10 41.74 42.87
CA THR A 60 -14.42 42.14 43.33
C THR A 60 -14.78 41.53 44.69
N ILE A 61 -14.43 40.27 44.91
CA ILE A 61 -14.62 39.60 46.21
C ILE A 61 -13.72 40.19 47.29
N VAL A 62 -12.43 40.40 46.99
CA VAL A 62 -11.45 40.95 47.94
C VAL A 62 -11.80 42.40 48.37
N LYS A 63 -12.29 43.22 47.42
CA LYS A 63 -12.73 44.58 47.72
C LYS A 63 -14.07 44.69 48.46
N GLY A 64 -14.75 43.59 48.65
CA GLY A 64 -16.07 43.58 49.33
C GLY A 64 -17.20 44.27 48.52
N GLU A 65 -17.05 44.28 47.18
CA GLU A 65 -18.04 44.90 46.31
C GLU A 65 -19.36 44.10 46.26
N ASN A 66 -20.40 44.66 45.64
CA ASN A 66 -21.76 44.08 45.62
C ASN A 66 -21.76 42.68 44.99
N ILE A 67 -22.40 41.72 45.67
CA ILE A 67 -22.62 40.33 45.23
C ILE A 67 -23.16 40.26 43.79
N ALA A 68 -24.01 41.23 43.37
CA ALA A 68 -24.52 41.30 42.01
C ALA A 68 -23.42 41.41 40.93
N GLN A 69 -22.29 42.08 41.23
CA GLN A 69 -21.15 42.16 40.30
C GLN A 69 -20.39 40.83 40.20
N VAL A 70 -20.23 40.13 41.31
CA VAL A 70 -19.62 38.78 41.33
C VAL A 70 -20.47 37.82 40.48
N ILE A 71 -21.83 37.84 40.69
CA ILE A 71 -22.75 37.01 39.90
C ILE A 71 -22.65 37.35 38.41
N LYS A 72 -22.57 38.64 38.04
CA LYS A 72 -22.39 39.06 36.65
C LYS A 72 -21.11 38.47 36.02
N TYR A 73 -19.97 38.55 36.68
CA TYR A 73 -18.71 37.97 36.18
C TYR A 73 -18.74 36.45 36.10
N LEU A 74 -19.41 35.77 37.07
CA LEU A 74 -19.62 34.32 37.03
C LEU A 74 -20.51 33.89 35.85
N LEU A 75 -21.57 34.64 35.54
CA LEU A 75 -22.43 34.39 34.39
C LEU A 75 -21.65 34.56 33.05
N ILE A 76 -20.83 35.64 32.96
CA ILE A 76 -19.95 35.83 31.79
C ILE A 76 -18.96 34.67 31.65
N MET A 77 -18.33 34.26 32.74
CA MET A 77 -17.40 33.12 32.74
C MET A 77 -18.12 31.83 32.33
N GLY A 78 -19.34 31.61 32.81
CA GLY A 78 -20.19 30.47 32.41
C GLY A 78 -20.49 30.48 30.91
N ALA A 79 -20.84 31.64 30.35
CA ALA A 79 -21.06 31.78 28.90
C ALA A 79 -19.79 31.50 28.10
N ILE A 80 -18.60 31.96 28.57
CA ILE A 80 -17.31 31.68 27.93
C ILE A 80 -17.01 30.17 27.96
N VAL A 81 -17.24 29.47 29.08
CA VAL A 81 -17.02 28.02 29.21
C VAL A 81 -17.96 27.25 28.28
N ILE A 82 -19.22 27.64 28.14
CA ILE A 82 -20.15 27.06 27.17
C ILE A 82 -19.61 27.26 25.75
N THR A 83 -19.13 28.48 25.44
CA THR A 83 -18.54 28.79 24.12
C THR A 83 -17.31 27.92 23.83
N ILE A 84 -16.43 27.68 24.83
CA ILE A 84 -15.28 26.78 24.70
C ILE A 84 -15.75 25.39 24.29
N SER A 85 -16.68 24.81 25.08
CA SER A 85 -17.17 23.44 24.87
C SER A 85 -17.84 23.27 23.51
N PHE A 86 -18.74 24.22 23.17
CA PHE A 86 -19.46 24.20 21.89
C PHE A 86 -18.52 24.37 20.69
N SER A 87 -17.61 25.35 20.77
CA SER A 87 -16.64 25.60 19.70
C SER A 87 -15.64 24.45 19.55
N GLN A 88 -15.18 23.85 20.64
CA GLN A 88 -14.31 22.68 20.60
C GLN A 88 -15.02 21.48 19.96
N TYR A 89 -16.28 21.23 20.32
CA TYR A 89 -17.07 20.17 19.71
C TYR A 89 -17.23 20.36 18.20
N LEU A 90 -17.66 21.56 17.76
CA LEU A 90 -17.82 21.85 16.33
C LEU A 90 -16.48 21.83 15.58
N GLY A 91 -15.43 22.39 16.16
CA GLY A 91 -14.09 22.36 15.58
C GLY A 91 -13.59 20.95 15.33
N ASN A 92 -13.69 20.08 16.34
CA ASN A 92 -13.29 18.68 16.21
C ASN A 92 -14.19 17.92 15.22
N LEU A 93 -15.51 18.15 15.22
CA LEU A 93 -16.44 17.52 14.29
C LEU A 93 -16.12 17.90 12.83
N PHE A 94 -15.82 19.17 12.57
CA PHE A 94 -15.49 19.65 11.22
C PHE A 94 -14.16 19.08 10.76
N MET A 95 -13.14 19.04 11.63
CA MET A 95 -11.84 18.47 11.31
C MET A 95 -11.91 16.95 11.09
N ALA A 96 -12.69 16.23 11.88
CA ALA A 96 -12.89 14.81 11.69
C ALA A 96 -13.58 14.51 10.34
N ARG A 97 -14.66 15.25 10.01
CA ARG A 97 -15.34 15.11 8.72
C ARG A 97 -14.42 15.46 7.55
N LEU A 98 -13.65 16.54 7.67
CA LEU A 98 -12.67 16.94 6.65
C LEU A 98 -11.62 15.83 6.43
N ALA A 99 -11.07 15.27 7.50
CA ALA A 99 -10.09 14.19 7.44
C ALA A 99 -10.66 12.97 6.72
N GLN A 100 -11.88 12.52 7.11
CA GLN A 100 -12.52 11.34 6.51
C GLN A 100 -12.83 11.57 5.02
N GLU A 101 -13.35 12.73 4.63
CA GLU A 101 -13.62 13.06 3.22
C GLU A 101 -12.34 13.13 2.39
N THR A 102 -11.27 13.71 2.95
CA THR A 102 -9.95 13.78 2.30
C THR A 102 -9.37 12.39 2.09
N VAL A 103 -9.40 11.55 3.11
CA VAL A 103 -8.90 10.18 3.06
C VAL A 103 -9.71 9.31 2.11
N ARG A 104 -11.05 9.44 2.11
CA ARG A 104 -11.92 8.77 1.15
C ARG A 104 -11.49 9.10 -0.28
N LYS A 105 -11.31 10.39 -0.59
CA LYS A 105 -10.91 10.84 -1.92
C LYS A 105 -9.52 10.34 -2.31
N ILE A 106 -8.56 10.37 -1.40
CA ILE A 106 -7.21 9.83 -1.64
C ILE A 106 -7.27 8.32 -1.95
N ARG A 107 -8.05 7.54 -1.19
CA ARG A 107 -8.21 6.09 -1.45
C ARG A 107 -8.87 5.83 -2.82
N GLU A 108 -9.88 6.59 -3.19
CA GLU A 108 -10.52 6.50 -4.50
C GLU A 108 -9.52 6.79 -5.63
N ASP A 109 -8.76 7.89 -5.52
CA ASP A 109 -7.79 8.30 -6.52
C ASP A 109 -6.64 7.28 -6.61
N MET A 110 -6.11 6.80 -5.47
CA MET A 110 -5.08 5.76 -5.44
C MET A 110 -5.56 4.47 -6.11
N PHE A 111 -6.73 3.96 -5.71
CA PHE A 111 -7.23 2.71 -6.27
C PHE A 111 -7.48 2.83 -7.77
N SER A 112 -8.12 3.92 -8.19
CA SER A 112 -8.40 4.19 -9.61
C SER A 112 -7.12 4.34 -10.43
N HIS A 113 -6.07 4.93 -9.84
CA HIS A 113 -4.77 5.08 -10.49
C HIS A 113 -4.03 3.75 -10.58
N MET A 114 -3.98 2.98 -9.48
CA MET A 114 -3.34 1.66 -9.44
C MET A 114 -3.89 0.70 -10.48
N GLN A 115 -5.21 0.73 -10.77
CA GLN A 115 -5.81 -0.09 -11.82
C GLN A 115 -5.32 0.24 -13.24
N LYS A 116 -4.68 1.40 -13.42
CA LYS A 116 -4.16 1.87 -14.71
C LYS A 116 -2.64 1.73 -14.83
N LEU A 117 -1.97 1.32 -13.75
CA LEU A 117 -0.51 1.15 -13.77
C LEU A 117 -0.12 -0.10 -14.59
N PRO A 118 1.05 -0.06 -15.26
CA PRO A 118 1.57 -1.21 -15.99
C PRO A 118 1.98 -2.34 -15.02
N ILE A 119 1.93 -3.59 -15.49
CA ILE A 119 2.35 -4.78 -14.71
C ILE A 119 3.79 -4.62 -14.20
N SER A 120 4.66 -3.97 -14.99
CA SER A 120 6.05 -3.70 -14.61
C SER A 120 6.21 -2.94 -13.29
N TYR A 121 5.21 -2.17 -12.88
CA TYR A 121 5.21 -1.50 -11.58
C TYR A 121 5.00 -2.50 -10.44
N PHE A 122 4.03 -3.41 -10.59
CA PHE A 122 3.71 -4.43 -9.58
C PHE A 122 4.83 -5.47 -9.44
N ASP A 123 5.52 -5.80 -10.52
CA ASP A 123 6.66 -6.72 -10.49
C ASP A 123 7.88 -6.14 -9.75
N LYS A 124 8.01 -4.80 -9.71
CA LYS A 124 9.10 -4.10 -9.00
C LYS A 124 8.81 -3.84 -7.53
N GLN A 125 7.55 -3.79 -7.13
CA GLN A 125 7.11 -3.45 -5.78
C GLN A 125 6.68 -4.70 -5.01
N SER A 126 6.94 -4.74 -3.70
CA SER A 126 6.36 -5.80 -2.88
C SER A 126 4.87 -5.53 -2.61
N HIS A 127 4.04 -6.57 -2.67
CA HIS A 127 2.61 -6.46 -2.33
C HIS A 127 2.40 -5.89 -0.91
N GLY A 128 3.28 -6.26 0.03
CA GLY A 128 3.23 -5.75 1.40
C GLY A 128 3.49 -4.25 1.50
N ASP A 129 4.40 -3.70 0.70
CA ASP A 129 4.68 -2.26 0.69
C ASP A 129 3.51 -1.47 0.11
N LEU A 130 2.91 -1.96 -0.99
CA LEU A 130 1.72 -1.35 -1.60
C LEU A 130 0.54 -1.35 -0.63
N MET A 131 0.26 -2.50 -0.01
CA MET A 131 -0.81 -2.63 0.99
C MET A 131 -0.56 -1.74 2.20
N SER A 132 0.69 -1.63 2.66
CA SER A 132 1.03 -0.75 3.78
C SER A 132 0.88 0.74 3.43
N THR A 133 1.14 1.14 2.19
CA THR A 133 0.87 2.51 1.73
C THR A 133 -0.62 2.79 1.69
N PHE A 134 -1.42 1.83 1.20
CA PHE A 134 -2.88 1.96 1.10
C PHE A 134 -3.60 1.94 2.46
N THR A 135 -3.04 1.26 3.47
CA THR A 135 -3.61 1.15 4.82
C THR A 135 -2.92 2.06 5.82
N ASN A 136 -1.67 1.73 6.19
CA ASN A 136 -0.97 2.39 7.30
C ASN A 136 -0.66 3.87 7.03
N ASP A 137 -0.20 4.21 5.80
CA ASP A 137 0.17 5.58 5.47
C ASP A 137 -1.08 6.47 5.37
N VAL A 138 -2.16 5.95 4.78
CA VAL A 138 -3.45 6.64 4.70
C VAL A 138 -4.07 6.84 6.09
N ASP A 139 -4.00 5.82 6.97
CA ASP A 139 -4.51 5.94 8.34
C ASP A 139 -3.67 6.90 9.20
N MET A 140 -2.35 6.93 8.99
CA MET A 140 -1.47 7.89 9.66
C MET A 140 -1.79 9.31 9.21
N LEU A 141 -2.06 9.52 7.93
CA LEU A 141 -2.51 10.79 7.37
C LEU A 141 -3.85 11.21 7.99
N ASN A 142 -4.84 10.29 8.07
CA ASN A 142 -6.13 10.54 8.70
C ASN A 142 -5.99 11.06 10.13
N ARG A 143 -5.24 10.33 10.98
CA ARG A 143 -5.00 10.71 12.38
C ARG A 143 -4.31 12.06 12.50
N SER A 144 -3.36 12.33 11.62
CA SER A 144 -2.64 13.61 11.61
C SER A 144 -3.56 14.78 11.25
N LEU A 145 -4.41 14.63 10.24
CA LEU A 145 -5.37 15.64 9.82
C LEU A 145 -6.43 15.90 10.89
N GLU A 146 -6.95 14.84 11.50
CA GLU A 146 -7.99 14.95 12.52
C GLU A 146 -7.48 15.60 13.81
N GLN A 147 -6.30 15.21 14.30
CA GLN A 147 -5.83 15.57 15.64
C GLN A 147 -4.63 16.50 15.63
N SER A 148 -3.56 16.18 14.88
CA SER A 148 -2.29 16.89 15.00
C SER A 148 -2.37 18.32 14.52
N VAL A 149 -3.08 18.58 13.43
CA VAL A 149 -3.26 19.95 12.89
C VAL A 149 -4.01 20.82 13.89
N SER A 150 -5.14 20.33 14.43
CA SER A 150 -5.93 21.04 15.44
C SER A 150 -5.13 21.35 16.69
N GLN A 151 -4.39 20.36 17.21
CA GLN A 151 -3.60 20.51 18.43
C GLN A 151 -2.43 21.49 18.26
N VAL A 152 -1.77 21.50 17.09
CA VAL A 152 -0.70 22.48 16.82
C VAL A 152 -1.24 23.89 16.76
N ILE A 153 -2.41 24.12 16.14
CA ILE A 153 -3.07 25.43 16.09
C ILE A 153 -3.45 25.90 17.50
N VAL A 154 -4.11 25.03 18.28
CA VAL A 154 -4.48 25.34 19.67
C VAL A 154 -3.25 25.64 20.51
N ALA A 155 -2.19 24.82 20.42
CA ALA A 155 -0.95 25.02 21.16
C ALA A 155 -0.31 26.36 20.84
N PHE A 156 -0.23 26.73 19.56
CA PHE A 156 0.33 28.02 19.13
C PHE A 156 -0.46 29.20 19.69
N ILE A 157 -1.78 29.20 19.53
CA ILE A 157 -2.65 30.27 20.04
C ILE A 157 -2.56 30.35 21.56
N THR A 158 -2.60 29.22 22.24
CA THR A 158 -2.52 29.17 23.71
C THR A 158 -1.20 29.70 24.24
N VAL A 159 -0.07 29.31 23.63
CA VAL A 159 1.26 29.79 24.06
C VAL A 159 1.39 31.29 23.81
N VAL A 160 1.10 31.75 22.59
CA VAL A 160 1.22 33.16 22.22
C VAL A 160 0.24 34.02 23.05
N GLY A 161 -1.00 33.61 23.14
CA GLY A 161 -2.03 34.37 23.88
C GLY A 161 -1.79 34.38 25.39
N SER A 162 -1.43 33.24 26.00
CA SER A 162 -1.09 33.21 27.43
C SER A 162 0.16 34.05 27.72
N PHE A 163 1.19 33.97 26.88
CA PHE A 163 2.40 34.80 27.03
C PHE A 163 2.10 36.29 26.92
N THR A 164 1.28 36.72 25.96
CA THR A 164 0.85 38.10 25.82
C THR A 164 0.08 38.58 27.05
N MET A 165 -0.87 37.78 27.56
CA MET A 165 -1.61 38.14 28.78
C MET A 165 -0.72 38.19 30.02
N MET A 166 0.28 37.32 30.13
CA MET A 166 1.23 37.34 31.24
C MET A 166 2.09 38.62 31.20
N LEU A 167 2.53 39.06 30.02
CA LEU A 167 3.26 40.35 29.86
C LEU A 167 2.41 41.53 30.27
N ILE A 168 1.11 41.54 29.93
CA ILE A 168 0.19 42.62 30.30
C ILE A 168 -0.03 42.64 31.81
N LEU A 169 -0.16 41.47 32.45
CA LEU A 169 -0.42 41.38 33.90
C LEU A 169 0.81 41.73 34.75
N SER A 170 2.00 41.21 34.40
CA SER A 170 3.26 41.52 35.10
C SER A 170 4.48 41.11 34.30
N PRO A 171 5.25 42.06 33.73
CA PRO A 171 6.51 41.77 33.04
C PRO A 171 7.55 41.08 33.94
N ILE A 172 7.60 41.44 35.21
CA ILE A 172 8.56 40.89 36.19
C ILE A 172 8.32 39.37 36.37
N LEU A 173 7.05 38.97 36.63
CA LEU A 173 6.69 37.55 36.78
C LEU A 173 6.89 36.79 35.46
N THR A 174 6.62 37.42 34.33
CA THR A 174 6.83 36.83 33.01
C THR A 174 8.30 36.51 32.76
N PHE A 175 9.21 37.38 33.16
CA PHE A 175 10.66 37.14 33.07
C PHE A 175 11.07 35.87 33.87
N VAL A 176 10.53 35.72 35.11
CA VAL A 176 10.79 34.50 35.92
C VAL A 176 10.28 33.26 35.22
N VAL A 177 9.09 33.30 34.63
CA VAL A 177 8.51 32.16 33.88
C VAL A 177 9.37 31.85 32.65
N VAL A 178 9.84 32.85 31.88
CA VAL A 178 10.72 32.63 30.72
C VAL A 178 12.04 31.96 31.13
N LEU A 179 12.62 32.35 32.26
CA LEU A 179 13.84 31.73 32.77
C LEU A 179 13.58 30.25 33.13
N MET A 180 12.47 29.95 33.82
CA MET A 180 12.09 28.57 34.16
C MET A 180 11.73 27.74 32.92
N LEU A 181 11.08 28.33 31.90
CA LEU A 181 10.87 27.67 30.61
C LEU A 181 12.20 27.32 29.92
N GLY A 182 13.21 28.18 30.03
CA GLY A 182 14.57 27.87 29.55
C GLY A 182 15.18 26.65 30.25
N VAL A 183 15.02 26.54 31.56
CA VAL A 183 15.44 25.37 32.34
C VAL A 183 14.66 24.11 31.91
N MET A 184 13.36 24.23 31.71
CA MET A 184 12.52 23.13 31.22
C MET A 184 12.94 22.64 29.84
N LEU A 185 13.17 23.56 28.88
CA LEU A 185 13.60 23.22 27.52
C LEU A 185 14.98 22.55 27.49
N THR A 186 15.93 23.01 28.31
CA THR A 186 17.24 22.36 28.42
C THR A 186 17.14 20.96 29.03
N SER A 187 16.28 20.78 30.02
CA SER A 187 15.99 19.45 30.62
C SER A 187 15.36 18.50 29.60
N VAL A 188 14.37 18.97 28.81
CA VAL A 188 13.76 18.19 27.71
C VAL A 188 14.81 17.80 26.68
N LYS A 189 15.68 18.72 26.28
CA LYS A 189 16.74 18.43 25.30
C LYS A 189 17.71 17.35 25.83
N TYR A 190 18.17 17.47 27.06
CA TYR A 190 19.13 16.51 27.65
C TYR A 190 18.52 15.12 27.83
N ILE A 191 17.34 15.02 28.48
CA ILE A 191 16.66 13.76 28.73
C ILE A 191 16.17 13.15 27.41
N GLY A 192 15.62 13.96 26.51
CA GLY A 192 15.11 13.52 25.21
C GLY A 192 16.20 12.92 24.33
N GLN A 193 17.43 13.46 24.34
CA GLN A 193 18.55 12.89 23.60
C GLN A 193 18.94 11.50 24.15
N LYS A 194 18.99 11.34 25.47
CA LYS A 194 19.25 10.03 26.10
C LYS A 194 18.12 9.04 25.85
N SER A 195 16.88 9.48 25.98
CA SER A 195 15.70 8.65 25.68
C SER A 195 15.72 8.16 24.22
N ALA A 196 15.95 9.07 23.26
CA ALA A 196 16.00 8.72 21.83
C ALA A 196 17.14 7.75 21.49
N ARG A 197 18.28 7.85 22.18
CA ARG A 197 19.39 6.89 22.03
C ARG A 197 18.99 5.51 22.54
N ASN A 198 18.47 5.42 23.75
CA ASN A 198 18.08 4.15 24.35
C ASN A 198 16.90 3.49 23.61
N PHE A 199 15.94 4.30 23.10
CA PHE A 199 14.85 3.80 22.27
C PHE A 199 15.35 3.17 20.97
N ARG A 200 16.40 3.72 20.34
CA ARG A 200 17.03 3.09 19.16
C ARG A 200 17.67 1.74 19.50
N PHE A 201 18.33 1.62 20.65
CA PHE A 201 18.87 0.33 21.12
C PHE A 201 17.75 -0.68 21.38
N GLN A 202 16.65 -0.27 22.00
CA GLN A 202 15.49 -1.12 22.21
C GLN A 202 14.91 -1.61 20.86
N GLN A 203 14.73 -0.72 19.88
CA GLN A 203 14.23 -1.09 18.54
C GLN A 203 15.15 -2.06 17.82
N ALA A 204 16.47 -1.89 17.95
CA ALA A 204 17.44 -2.82 17.38
C ALA A 204 17.37 -4.21 18.04
N ALA A 205 17.28 -4.27 19.37
CA ALA A 205 17.14 -5.53 20.09
C ALA A 205 15.80 -6.23 19.80
N LEU A 206 14.72 -5.46 19.64
CA LEU A 206 13.40 -5.98 19.26
C LEU A 206 13.42 -6.55 17.83
N ALA A 207 14.06 -5.86 16.89
CA ALA A 207 14.18 -6.33 15.51
C ALA A 207 15.02 -7.62 15.43
N ASP A 208 16.12 -7.71 16.18
CA ASP A 208 16.96 -8.90 16.26
C ASP A 208 16.23 -10.10 16.88
N MET A 209 15.44 -9.87 17.94
CA MET A 209 14.60 -10.89 18.54
C MET A 209 13.47 -11.35 17.60
N ASN A 210 12.78 -10.43 16.95
CA ASN A 210 11.71 -10.76 16.00
C ASN A 210 12.24 -11.57 14.81
N GLY A 211 13.40 -11.17 14.26
CA GLY A 211 14.06 -11.93 13.19
C GLY A 211 14.39 -13.36 13.61
N TYR A 212 14.87 -13.55 14.84
CA TYR A 212 15.15 -14.88 15.39
C TYR A 212 13.86 -15.72 15.57
N ILE A 213 12.78 -15.11 16.07
CA ILE A 213 11.47 -15.77 16.20
C ILE A 213 10.98 -16.22 14.82
N GLU A 214 11.01 -15.33 13.83
CA GLU A 214 10.57 -15.63 12.46
C GLU A 214 11.39 -16.78 11.86
N GLU A 215 12.72 -16.77 12.03
CA GLU A 215 13.61 -17.84 11.57
C GLU A 215 13.25 -19.18 12.21
N MET A 216 13.09 -19.23 13.53
CA MET A 216 12.77 -20.46 14.25
C MET A 216 11.36 -20.97 13.94
N MET A 217 10.38 -20.07 13.82
CA MET A 217 9.00 -20.44 13.47
C MET A 217 8.91 -20.97 12.03
N SER A 218 9.55 -20.30 11.07
CA SER A 218 9.60 -20.75 9.69
C SER A 218 10.35 -22.08 9.55
N GLY A 219 11.42 -22.24 10.31
CA GLY A 219 12.24 -23.47 10.37
C GLY A 219 11.77 -24.54 11.36
N GLN A 220 10.54 -24.43 11.93
CA GLN A 220 10.09 -25.28 13.04
C GLN A 220 10.19 -26.79 12.75
N LYS A 221 9.92 -27.23 11.52
CA LYS A 221 10.09 -28.62 11.10
C LYS A 221 11.55 -29.08 11.22
N VAL A 222 12.50 -28.23 10.84
CA VAL A 222 13.93 -28.49 10.95
C VAL A 222 14.36 -28.55 12.43
N VAL A 223 13.93 -27.57 13.22
CA VAL A 223 14.17 -27.55 14.68
C VAL A 223 13.73 -28.86 15.32
N LYS A 224 12.53 -29.36 14.98
CA LYS A 224 11.97 -30.61 15.50
C LYS A 224 12.74 -31.85 15.06
N VAL A 225 13.04 -31.97 13.75
CA VAL A 225 13.74 -33.16 13.20
C VAL A 225 15.16 -33.31 13.78
N PHE A 226 15.82 -32.19 14.06
CA PHE A 226 17.19 -32.21 14.58
C PHE A 226 17.27 -32.07 16.11
N ASN A 227 16.15 -32.09 16.85
CA ASN A 227 16.06 -31.93 18.31
C ASN A 227 16.83 -30.70 18.80
N TYR A 228 16.62 -29.56 18.10
CA TYR A 228 17.38 -28.33 18.36
C TYR A 228 16.67 -27.37 19.34
N GLU A 229 15.54 -27.81 19.95
CA GLU A 229 14.67 -26.97 20.77
C GLU A 229 15.39 -26.32 21.95
N ASP A 230 16.16 -27.10 22.70
CA ASP A 230 16.86 -26.58 23.90
C ASP A 230 17.85 -25.48 23.55
N ARG A 231 18.57 -25.63 22.42
CA ARG A 231 19.50 -24.61 21.94
C ARG A 231 18.77 -23.38 21.41
N ALA A 232 17.64 -23.58 20.72
CA ALA A 232 16.81 -22.50 20.25
C ALA A 232 16.24 -21.69 21.43
N ILE A 233 15.77 -22.37 22.49
CA ILE A 233 15.28 -21.74 23.73
C ILE A 233 16.40 -20.97 24.43
N ALA A 234 17.59 -21.56 24.58
CA ALA A 234 18.72 -20.90 25.20
C ALA A 234 19.12 -19.60 24.47
N LYS A 235 19.16 -19.64 23.14
CA LYS A 235 19.43 -18.45 22.30
C LYS A 235 18.33 -17.40 22.37
N PHE A 236 17.07 -17.83 22.41
CA PHE A 236 15.94 -16.94 22.64
C PHE A 236 16.02 -16.22 23.98
N LEU A 237 16.34 -16.95 25.06
CA LEU A 237 16.47 -16.37 26.40
C LEU A 237 17.59 -15.33 26.47
N GLU A 238 18.74 -15.56 25.78
CA GLU A 238 19.82 -14.57 25.68
C GLU A 238 19.33 -13.28 25.01
N LYS A 239 18.66 -13.39 23.85
CA LYS A 239 18.12 -12.24 23.12
C LYS A 239 17.01 -11.52 23.90
N ASN A 240 16.15 -12.28 24.57
CA ASN A 240 15.08 -11.74 25.41
C ASN A 240 15.65 -10.93 26.60
N GLU A 241 16.74 -11.39 27.20
CA GLU A 241 17.43 -10.66 28.27
C GLU A 241 18.07 -9.36 27.75
N GLN A 242 18.66 -9.37 26.56
CA GLN A 242 19.17 -8.18 25.89
C GLN A 242 18.04 -7.17 25.62
N LEU A 243 16.90 -7.64 25.11
CA LEU A 243 15.71 -6.81 24.90
C LEU A 243 15.17 -6.26 26.21
N ARG A 244 15.08 -7.09 27.27
CA ARG A 244 14.66 -6.67 28.61
C ARG A 244 15.51 -5.51 29.12
N TRP A 245 16.83 -5.66 29.04
CA TRP A 245 17.76 -4.61 29.48
C TRP A 245 17.57 -3.32 28.65
N ALA A 246 17.55 -3.42 27.32
CA ALA A 246 17.38 -2.28 26.43
C ALA A 246 16.03 -1.59 26.66
N SER A 247 14.95 -2.36 26.84
CA SER A 247 13.60 -1.85 27.12
C SER A 247 13.52 -1.15 28.48
N THR A 248 14.16 -1.70 29.51
CA THR A 248 14.23 -1.08 30.83
C THR A 248 14.92 0.28 30.76
N GLN A 249 16.06 0.38 30.06
CA GLN A 249 16.78 1.65 29.89
C GLN A 249 15.95 2.68 29.10
N ALA A 250 15.35 2.26 27.99
CA ALA A 250 14.50 3.14 27.16
C ALA A 250 13.28 3.64 27.96
N SER A 251 12.60 2.75 28.68
CA SER A 251 11.44 3.10 29.51
C SER A 251 11.81 4.02 30.66
N THR A 252 12.93 3.77 31.34
CA THR A 252 13.39 4.64 32.44
C THR A 252 13.54 6.08 31.97
N TYR A 253 14.29 6.32 30.90
CA TYR A 253 14.47 7.69 30.38
C TYR A 253 13.19 8.24 29.74
N GLY A 254 12.34 7.43 29.14
CA GLY A 254 11.06 7.84 28.57
C GLY A 254 10.07 8.31 29.64
N VAL A 255 9.95 7.53 30.74
CA VAL A 255 9.00 7.84 31.82
C VAL A 255 9.48 9.00 32.70
N MET A 256 10.80 9.19 32.88
CA MET A 256 11.35 10.28 33.70
C MET A 256 11.01 11.69 33.21
N LEU A 257 10.72 11.85 31.91
CA LEU A 257 10.47 13.18 31.34
C LEU A 257 9.22 13.83 31.96
N MET A 258 8.10 13.09 32.07
CA MET A 258 6.84 13.65 32.59
C MET A 258 6.92 14.09 34.06
N PRO A 259 7.42 13.28 35.03
CA PRO A 259 7.59 13.72 36.42
C PRO A 259 8.54 14.91 36.57
N ILE A 260 9.65 14.94 35.82
CA ILE A 260 10.60 16.06 35.89
C ILE A 260 9.95 17.35 35.40
N MET A 261 9.23 17.30 34.27
CA MET A 261 8.52 18.46 33.73
C MET A 261 7.40 18.90 34.67
N GLY A 262 6.66 17.97 35.27
CA GLY A 262 5.63 18.25 36.28
C GLY A 262 6.22 18.95 37.50
N ASN A 263 7.31 18.42 38.06
CA ASN A 263 7.96 19.02 39.23
C ASN A 263 8.56 20.41 38.93
N LEU A 264 9.19 20.59 37.74
CA LEU A 264 9.67 21.90 37.33
C LEU A 264 8.51 22.90 37.15
N SER A 265 7.35 22.44 36.66
CA SER A 265 6.13 23.26 36.57
C SER A 265 5.62 23.66 37.96
N PHE A 266 5.67 22.80 38.95
CA PHE A 266 5.33 23.15 40.33
C PHE A 266 6.32 24.13 40.97
N VAL A 267 7.63 23.97 40.71
CA VAL A 267 8.63 24.95 41.14
C VAL A 267 8.39 26.31 40.50
N MET A 268 8.12 26.34 39.19
CA MET A 268 7.78 27.57 38.49
C MET A 268 6.54 28.24 39.09
N TYR A 269 5.48 27.46 39.38
CA TYR A 269 4.25 27.94 40.00
C TYR A 269 4.53 28.51 41.40
N ALA A 270 5.31 27.82 42.23
CA ALA A 270 5.68 28.26 43.58
C ALA A 270 6.50 29.59 43.54
N LEU A 271 7.49 29.67 42.66
CA LEU A 271 8.26 30.90 42.48
C LEU A 271 7.39 32.08 42.03
N ALA A 272 6.53 31.86 41.03
CA ALA A 272 5.58 32.87 40.57
C ALA A 272 4.61 33.29 41.68
N SER A 273 4.14 32.35 42.54
CA SER A 273 3.27 32.64 43.68
C SER A 273 3.99 33.47 44.75
N MET A 274 5.23 33.13 45.11
CA MET A 274 6.01 33.85 46.14
C MET A 274 6.33 35.27 45.69
N ILE A 275 6.85 35.42 44.49
CA ILE A 275 7.18 36.73 43.95
C ILE A 275 5.90 37.55 43.71
N GLY A 276 4.84 36.94 43.20
CA GLY A 276 3.55 37.59 43.02
C GLY A 276 2.95 38.08 44.34
N ALA A 277 2.99 37.27 45.42
CA ALA A 277 2.55 37.68 46.74
C ALA A 277 3.36 38.91 47.28
N PHE A 278 4.68 38.93 47.06
CA PHE A 278 5.51 40.05 47.36
C PHE A 278 5.10 41.33 46.59
N LEU A 279 4.77 41.20 45.30
CA LEU A 279 4.28 42.33 44.47
C LEU A 279 2.92 42.86 44.95
N VAL A 280 2.04 41.99 45.43
CA VAL A 280 0.75 42.40 46.03
C VAL A 280 0.97 43.16 47.35
N MET A 281 1.88 42.68 48.23
CA MET A 281 2.23 43.41 49.47
C MET A 281 2.82 44.82 49.18
N LYS A 282 3.46 45.00 48.02
CA LYS A 282 3.96 46.29 47.53
C LYS A 282 2.92 47.12 46.79
N ASN A 283 1.67 46.69 46.71
CA ASN A 283 0.60 47.29 45.90
C ASN A 283 0.92 47.43 44.39
N ALA A 284 1.87 46.63 43.90
CA ALA A 284 2.27 46.64 42.49
C ALA A 284 1.39 45.71 41.61
N MET A 285 0.54 44.89 42.24
CA MET A 285 -0.34 43.90 41.55
C MET A 285 -1.55 43.59 42.42
N SER A 286 -2.74 43.31 41.82
CA SER A 286 -3.89 42.85 42.54
C SER A 286 -3.84 41.35 42.85
N VAL A 287 -4.63 40.89 43.84
CA VAL A 287 -4.77 39.46 44.18
C VAL A 287 -5.38 38.68 43.04
N GLY A 288 -6.35 39.26 42.33
CA GLY A 288 -6.97 38.63 41.16
C GLY A 288 -5.99 38.49 39.99
N ASN A 289 -5.10 39.49 39.79
CA ASN A 289 -4.10 39.40 38.76
C ASN A 289 -3.09 38.27 39.00
N ILE A 290 -2.68 38.00 40.27
CA ILE A 290 -1.85 36.81 40.58
C ILE A 290 -2.60 35.53 40.22
N ALA A 291 -3.86 35.42 40.60
CA ALA A 291 -4.64 34.19 40.32
C ALA A 291 -4.74 33.90 38.80
N SER A 292 -5.05 34.93 38.00
CA SER A 292 -5.03 34.79 36.53
C SER A 292 -3.64 34.48 35.98
N PHE A 293 -2.59 35.12 36.50
CA PHE A 293 -1.21 34.87 36.09
C PHE A 293 -0.77 33.44 36.36
N LEU A 294 -1.07 32.90 37.53
CA LEU A 294 -0.78 31.53 37.91
C LEU A 294 -1.52 30.51 37.02
N GLN A 295 -2.76 30.85 36.63
CA GLN A 295 -3.52 30.01 35.70
C GLN A 295 -2.88 30.01 34.29
N TYR A 296 -2.43 31.17 33.79
CA TYR A 296 -1.67 31.23 32.54
C TYR A 296 -0.36 30.45 32.61
N THR A 297 0.37 30.52 33.75
CA THR A 297 1.60 29.75 33.97
C THR A 297 1.34 28.23 33.87
N ARG A 298 0.23 27.74 34.41
CA ARG A 298 -0.16 26.30 34.25
C ARG A 298 -0.54 25.97 32.81
N THR A 299 -1.24 26.88 32.14
CA THR A 299 -1.75 26.64 30.78
C THR A 299 -0.63 26.60 29.74
N ILE A 300 0.47 27.39 29.91
CA ILE A 300 1.59 27.44 28.97
C ILE A 300 2.50 26.22 29.01
N SER A 301 2.56 25.51 30.15
CA SER A 301 3.48 24.38 30.35
C SER A 301 3.09 23.14 29.53
N ARG A 302 1.81 22.87 29.37
CA ARG A 302 1.28 21.67 28.72
C ARG A 302 1.51 21.64 27.20
N PRO A 303 1.25 22.70 26.43
CA PRO A 303 1.48 22.72 24.99
C PRO A 303 2.94 22.49 24.59
N ILE A 304 3.91 22.93 25.39
CA ILE A 304 5.35 22.79 25.09
C ILE A 304 5.75 21.32 24.97
N THR A 305 5.25 20.46 25.86
CA THR A 305 5.53 19.02 25.81
C THR A 305 4.75 18.31 24.68
N MET A 306 3.54 18.77 24.38
CA MET A 306 2.70 18.18 23.34
C MET A 306 3.18 18.49 21.93
N VAL A 307 3.67 19.70 21.65
CA VAL A 307 4.11 20.13 20.32
C VAL A 307 5.17 19.19 19.75
N SER A 308 6.15 18.77 20.56
CA SER A 308 7.22 17.87 20.10
C SER A 308 6.68 16.54 19.59
N ASN A 309 5.70 15.96 20.27
CA ASN A 309 5.08 14.68 19.87
C ASN A 309 4.23 14.87 18.61
N GLN A 310 3.47 15.98 18.54
CA GLN A 310 2.62 16.28 17.39
C GLN A 310 3.42 16.56 16.13
N LEU A 311 4.57 17.26 16.24
CA LEU A 311 5.46 17.48 15.11
C LEU A 311 6.02 16.17 14.55
N ASN A 312 6.41 15.22 15.41
CA ASN A 312 6.86 13.90 14.95
C ASN A 312 5.76 13.14 14.20
N THR A 313 4.53 13.15 14.72
CA THR A 313 3.37 12.53 14.06
C THR A 313 3.07 13.21 12.71
N LEU A 314 3.15 14.54 12.66
CA LEU A 314 2.95 15.31 11.44
C LEU A 314 4.02 15.00 10.38
N PHE A 315 5.30 14.94 10.76
CA PHE A 315 6.37 14.57 9.83
C PHE A 315 6.22 13.13 9.32
N ALA A 316 5.83 12.19 10.18
CA ALA A 316 5.57 10.81 9.77
C ALA A 316 4.38 10.73 8.81
N ALA A 317 3.30 11.49 9.05
CA ALA A 317 2.15 11.56 8.16
C ALA A 317 2.49 12.22 6.81
N LEU A 318 3.33 13.26 6.81
CA LEU A 318 3.81 13.88 5.57
C LEU A 318 4.70 12.92 4.76
N ALA A 319 5.55 12.13 5.43
CA ALA A 319 6.32 11.09 4.75
C ALA A 319 5.42 9.97 4.17
N GLY A 320 4.32 9.62 4.86
CA GLY A 320 3.28 8.74 4.34
C GLY A 320 2.55 9.35 3.13
N ALA A 321 2.19 10.63 3.22
CA ALA A 321 1.56 11.36 2.11
C ALA A 321 2.48 11.44 0.88
N GLU A 322 3.80 11.64 1.06
CA GLU A 322 4.78 11.61 -0.02
C GLU A 322 4.75 10.26 -0.75
N ARG A 323 4.77 9.12 -0.02
CA ARG A 323 4.67 7.79 -0.63
C ARG A 323 3.33 7.55 -1.36
N ILE A 324 2.23 8.05 -0.81
CA ILE A 324 0.93 8.03 -1.47
C ILE A 324 1.00 8.79 -2.80
N PHE A 325 1.63 9.97 -2.79
CA PHE A 325 1.78 10.78 -3.99
C PHE A 325 2.78 10.20 -4.98
N ASP A 326 3.84 9.53 -4.53
CA ASP A 326 4.75 8.77 -5.40
C ASP A 326 3.97 7.72 -6.21
N VAL A 327 3.02 6.98 -5.57
CA VAL A 327 2.15 6.04 -6.28
C VAL A 327 1.24 6.75 -7.30
N LEU A 328 0.69 7.92 -6.95
CA LEU A 328 -0.20 8.69 -7.82
C LEU A 328 0.53 9.39 -8.97
N ASP A 329 1.84 9.54 -8.89
CA ASP A 329 2.69 10.17 -9.92
C ASP A 329 3.34 9.16 -10.86
N GLU A 330 3.21 7.85 -10.57
CA GLU A 330 3.67 6.82 -11.49
C GLU A 330 2.93 6.90 -12.82
N GLU A 331 3.65 6.65 -13.90
CA GLU A 331 3.10 6.71 -15.23
C GLU A 331 2.09 5.58 -15.47
N VAL A 332 0.89 5.94 -15.91
CA VAL A 332 -0.13 4.97 -16.28
C VAL A 332 0.26 4.22 -17.56
N GLU A 333 -0.29 3.02 -17.73
CA GLU A 333 -0.07 2.26 -18.94
C GLU A 333 -0.57 3.04 -20.17
N THR A 334 0.35 3.43 -21.06
CA THR A 334 0.02 4.13 -22.31
C THR A 334 -0.55 3.15 -23.33
N ASP A 335 -1.53 3.59 -24.11
CA ASP A 335 -2.14 2.83 -25.20
C ASP A 335 -2.35 3.71 -26.43
N GLU A 336 -1.29 3.84 -27.23
CA GLU A 336 -1.25 4.67 -28.44
C GLU A 336 -1.74 3.93 -29.70
N GLY A 337 -2.22 2.70 -29.57
CA GLY A 337 -2.70 1.89 -30.69
C GLY A 337 -3.82 2.58 -31.45
N ASP A 338 -3.78 2.49 -32.80
CA ASP A 338 -4.77 3.01 -33.72
C ASP A 338 -5.66 1.91 -34.33
N VAL A 339 -5.26 0.66 -34.24
CA VAL A 339 -5.97 -0.51 -34.72
C VAL A 339 -6.98 -1.02 -33.70
N ARG A 340 -8.20 -1.30 -34.13
CA ARG A 340 -9.30 -1.79 -33.30
C ARG A 340 -9.81 -3.15 -33.74
N LEU A 341 -10.24 -3.98 -32.82
CA LEU A 341 -10.96 -5.22 -33.07
C LEU A 341 -12.46 -4.94 -33.28
N VAL A 342 -13.04 -5.46 -34.35
CA VAL A 342 -14.48 -5.37 -34.64
C VAL A 342 -15.10 -6.76 -34.57
N ARG A 343 -16.15 -6.89 -33.72
CA ARG A 343 -16.99 -8.08 -33.54
C ARG A 343 -18.44 -7.66 -33.76
N ASP A 344 -18.90 -7.55 -35.03
CA ASP A 344 -20.24 -7.06 -35.36
C ASP A 344 -21.32 -8.17 -35.40
N GLY A 345 -20.96 -9.40 -35.10
CA GLY A 345 -21.87 -10.56 -35.03
C GLY A 345 -22.39 -11.07 -36.38
N LYS A 346 -22.08 -10.40 -37.51
CA LYS A 346 -22.46 -10.78 -38.88
C LYS A 346 -21.31 -11.42 -39.65
N ASP A 347 -20.10 -10.86 -39.45
CA ASP A 347 -18.86 -11.33 -40.08
C ASP A 347 -17.93 -11.96 -39.02
N ALA A 348 -16.95 -12.75 -39.48
CA ALA A 348 -15.87 -13.20 -38.60
C ALA A 348 -15.13 -11.98 -38.05
N PRO A 349 -14.62 -12.03 -36.78
CA PRO A 349 -13.88 -10.90 -36.19
C PRO A 349 -12.72 -10.45 -37.06
N TYR A 350 -12.50 -9.14 -37.14
CA TYR A 350 -11.41 -8.56 -37.95
C TYR A 350 -10.80 -7.32 -37.29
N TRP A 351 -9.53 -7.08 -37.61
CA TRP A 351 -8.82 -5.86 -37.28
C TRP A 351 -9.19 -4.74 -38.24
N LYS A 352 -9.62 -3.60 -37.72
CA LYS A 352 -9.85 -2.37 -38.46
C LYS A 352 -8.57 -1.55 -38.43
N VAL A 353 -7.78 -1.63 -39.51
CA VAL A 353 -6.48 -0.97 -39.66
C VAL A 353 -6.64 0.34 -40.43
N PRO A 354 -6.38 1.51 -39.84
CA PRO A 354 -6.43 2.79 -40.51
C PRO A 354 -5.36 2.89 -41.60
N LYS A 355 -5.75 3.46 -42.80
CA LYS A 355 -4.85 3.82 -43.88
C LYS A 355 -4.63 5.34 -43.96
N GLU A 356 -3.56 5.76 -44.56
CA GLU A 356 -3.19 7.18 -44.69
C GLU A 356 -4.24 8.02 -45.49
N ASN A 357 -5.03 7.38 -46.37
CA ASN A 357 -6.09 8.02 -47.13
C ASN A 357 -7.42 8.20 -46.35
N GLY A 358 -7.47 7.89 -45.08
CA GLY A 358 -8.68 7.96 -44.25
C GLY A 358 -9.60 6.74 -44.35
N GLU A 359 -9.31 5.80 -45.25
CA GLU A 359 -9.98 4.50 -45.30
C GLU A 359 -9.41 3.54 -44.28
N TYR A 360 -10.03 2.36 -44.12
CA TYR A 360 -9.51 1.29 -43.30
C TYR A 360 -9.43 -0.03 -44.06
N GLU A 361 -8.43 -0.82 -43.69
CA GLU A 361 -8.29 -2.19 -44.15
C GLU A 361 -8.90 -3.16 -43.13
N LYS A 362 -9.60 -4.18 -43.62
CA LYS A 362 -10.10 -5.29 -42.82
C LYS A 362 -9.10 -6.44 -42.88
N VAL A 363 -8.41 -6.72 -41.80
CA VAL A 363 -7.52 -7.87 -41.64
C VAL A 363 -8.22 -8.91 -40.79
N PRO A 364 -8.49 -10.14 -41.26
CA PRO A 364 -9.18 -11.16 -40.50
C PRO A 364 -8.41 -11.54 -39.23
N LEU A 365 -9.10 -11.69 -38.09
CA LEU A 365 -8.52 -12.22 -36.87
C LEU A 365 -8.27 -13.73 -37.02
N ARG A 366 -7.00 -14.12 -37.12
CA ARG A 366 -6.59 -15.53 -37.32
C ARG A 366 -5.69 -16.05 -36.18
N GLY A 367 -4.99 -15.15 -35.49
CA GLY A 367 -4.06 -15.53 -34.43
C GLY A 367 -2.67 -15.91 -34.93
N PHE A 368 -2.20 -15.29 -36.04
CA PHE A 368 -0.85 -15.47 -36.53
C PHE A 368 0.11 -14.54 -35.77
N ILE A 369 1.08 -15.10 -35.04
CA ILE A 369 2.10 -14.33 -34.32
C ILE A 369 3.45 -14.50 -34.98
N THR A 370 4.18 -13.38 -35.15
CA THR A 370 5.57 -13.39 -35.64
C THR A 370 6.44 -12.50 -34.76
N PHE A 371 7.63 -12.97 -34.41
CA PHE A 371 8.69 -12.19 -33.79
C PHE A 371 9.82 -12.03 -34.80
N GLU A 372 10.28 -10.81 -34.99
CA GLU A 372 11.34 -10.45 -35.91
C GLU A 372 12.44 -9.70 -35.18
N ASN A 373 13.60 -10.36 -34.99
CA ASN A 373 14.80 -9.84 -34.33
C ASN A 373 14.52 -9.17 -32.95
N VAL A 374 13.68 -9.81 -32.14
CA VAL A 374 13.21 -9.23 -30.88
C VAL A 374 14.29 -9.35 -29.81
N ASN A 375 14.70 -8.19 -29.29
CA ASN A 375 15.57 -8.05 -28.12
C ASN A 375 14.81 -7.43 -26.96
N PHE A 376 14.97 -7.99 -25.77
CA PHE A 376 14.29 -7.49 -24.59
C PHE A 376 15.09 -7.71 -23.29
N GLY A 377 14.95 -6.74 -22.37
CA GLY A 377 15.43 -6.82 -20.98
C GLY A 377 14.58 -5.96 -20.05
N TYR A 378 14.30 -6.49 -18.86
CA TYR A 378 13.52 -5.78 -17.83
C TYR A 378 14.26 -4.56 -17.22
N VAL A 379 15.60 -4.59 -17.31
CA VAL A 379 16.48 -3.53 -16.79
C VAL A 379 17.43 -3.11 -17.91
N PRO A 380 17.67 -1.80 -18.10
CA PRO A 380 18.62 -1.32 -19.10
C PRO A 380 19.99 -1.99 -18.95
N GLY A 381 20.55 -2.45 -20.06
CA GLY A 381 21.88 -3.10 -20.11
C GLY A 381 21.88 -4.59 -19.77
N ARG A 382 20.77 -5.20 -19.34
CA ARG A 382 20.68 -6.65 -19.10
C ARG A 382 19.65 -7.28 -20.02
N ARG A 383 20.10 -7.87 -21.12
CA ARG A 383 19.24 -8.62 -22.05
C ARG A 383 18.77 -9.92 -21.41
N VAL A 384 17.49 -10.23 -21.60
CA VAL A 384 16.84 -11.50 -21.21
C VAL A 384 16.46 -12.29 -22.45
N LEU A 385 16.11 -11.61 -23.56
CA LEU A 385 15.91 -12.19 -24.88
C LEU A 385 16.87 -11.52 -25.85
N ASP A 386 17.50 -12.31 -26.70
CA ASP A 386 18.51 -11.87 -27.68
C ASP A 386 18.25 -12.52 -29.03
N ASP A 387 17.87 -11.68 -30.00
CA ASP A 387 17.56 -12.04 -31.40
C ASP A 387 16.51 -13.16 -31.53
N ILE A 388 15.36 -12.98 -30.85
CA ILE A 388 14.27 -13.94 -30.94
C ILE A 388 13.54 -13.80 -32.27
N ASN A 389 13.58 -14.88 -33.05
CA ASN A 389 12.88 -15.04 -34.31
C ASN A 389 11.97 -16.28 -34.24
N LEU A 390 10.64 -16.07 -34.25
CA LEU A 390 9.66 -17.14 -34.21
C LEU A 390 8.39 -16.78 -34.96
N TYR A 391 7.66 -17.80 -35.37
CA TYR A 391 6.29 -17.63 -35.87
C TYR A 391 5.39 -18.75 -35.36
N ALA A 392 4.11 -18.41 -35.13
CA ALA A 392 3.03 -19.32 -34.74
C ALA A 392 1.89 -19.15 -35.74
N LYS A 393 1.62 -20.17 -36.56
CA LYS A 393 0.51 -20.16 -37.51
C LYS A 393 -0.83 -20.32 -36.77
N PRO A 394 -1.94 -19.82 -37.35
CA PRO A 394 -3.28 -20.02 -36.80
C PRO A 394 -3.55 -21.48 -36.44
N GLY A 395 -4.03 -21.73 -35.22
CA GLY A 395 -4.30 -23.07 -34.70
C GLY A 395 -3.08 -23.94 -34.35
N GLN A 396 -1.87 -23.41 -34.47
CA GLN A 396 -0.64 -24.13 -34.16
C GLN A 396 -0.35 -24.11 -32.65
N LYS A 397 0.05 -25.27 -32.12
CA LYS A 397 0.53 -25.44 -30.74
C LYS A 397 2.04 -25.33 -30.70
N ILE A 398 2.59 -24.40 -29.94
CA ILE A 398 4.03 -24.18 -29.77
C ILE A 398 4.39 -24.34 -28.31
N ALA A 399 5.41 -25.18 -28.02
CA ALA A 399 5.94 -25.33 -26.68
C ALA A 399 7.30 -24.64 -26.54
N PHE A 400 7.47 -23.92 -25.42
CA PHE A 400 8.74 -23.38 -24.99
C PHE A 400 9.35 -24.30 -23.93
N VAL A 401 10.57 -24.77 -24.17
CA VAL A 401 11.33 -25.67 -23.31
C VAL A 401 12.70 -25.04 -23.02
N GLY A 402 13.21 -25.21 -21.81
CA GLY A 402 14.52 -24.68 -21.40
C GLY A 402 14.60 -24.50 -19.89
N SER A 403 15.78 -24.20 -19.37
CA SER A 403 16.02 -23.98 -17.95
C SER A 403 15.23 -22.82 -17.37
N THR A 404 15.07 -22.80 -16.04
CA THR A 404 14.47 -21.65 -15.32
C THR A 404 15.28 -20.38 -15.59
N GLY A 405 14.59 -19.30 -15.92
CA GLY A 405 15.26 -18.05 -16.29
C GLY A 405 15.73 -17.95 -17.75
N ALA A 406 15.51 -18.97 -18.60
CA ALA A 406 15.91 -18.94 -20.02
C ALA A 406 15.14 -17.90 -20.87
N GLY A 407 14.04 -17.32 -20.37
CA GLY A 407 13.24 -16.32 -21.08
C GLY A 407 11.86 -16.80 -21.56
N LYS A 408 11.42 -18.02 -21.21
CA LYS A 408 10.12 -18.60 -21.62
C LYS A 408 8.93 -17.69 -21.27
N THR A 409 8.76 -17.36 -19.99
CA THR A 409 7.69 -16.48 -19.49
C THR A 409 7.83 -15.05 -20.04
N THR A 410 9.05 -14.61 -20.35
CA THR A 410 9.26 -13.29 -20.95
C THR A 410 8.64 -13.20 -22.35
N ILE A 411 8.75 -14.26 -23.18
CA ILE A 411 8.12 -14.29 -24.50
C ILE A 411 6.59 -14.15 -24.38
N THR A 412 5.97 -14.88 -23.45
CA THR A 412 4.51 -14.79 -23.25
C THR A 412 4.07 -13.44 -22.68
N ASN A 413 4.87 -12.81 -21.82
CA ASN A 413 4.63 -11.45 -21.35
C ASN A 413 4.67 -10.41 -22.49
N LEU A 414 5.56 -10.60 -23.47
CA LEU A 414 5.62 -9.74 -24.65
C LEU A 414 4.45 -9.97 -25.60
N ILE A 415 3.97 -11.21 -25.77
CA ILE A 415 2.76 -11.51 -26.56
C ILE A 415 1.55 -10.77 -25.97
N ASN A 416 1.39 -10.77 -24.62
CA ASN A 416 0.31 -10.04 -23.94
C ASN A 416 0.53 -8.52 -23.89
N ARG A 417 1.67 -8.06 -24.38
CA ARG A 417 2.09 -6.66 -24.31
C ARG A 417 2.01 -6.09 -22.89
N PHE A 418 2.43 -6.89 -21.89
CA PHE A 418 2.64 -6.42 -20.53
C PHE A 418 3.89 -5.57 -20.40
N TYR A 419 4.82 -5.75 -21.33
CA TYR A 419 6.06 -4.99 -21.50
C TYR A 419 6.21 -4.61 -22.96
N GLU A 420 6.78 -3.43 -23.22
CA GLU A 420 7.17 -3.01 -24.57
C GLU A 420 8.56 -3.56 -24.91
N ILE A 421 8.74 -4.02 -26.15
CA ILE A 421 10.04 -4.53 -26.63
C ILE A 421 11.06 -3.40 -26.77
N ASN A 422 12.35 -3.73 -26.54
CA ASN A 422 13.43 -2.77 -26.71
C ASN A 422 13.82 -2.60 -28.18
N GLU A 423 13.96 -3.71 -28.93
CA GLU A 423 14.34 -3.73 -30.36
C GLU A 423 13.59 -4.85 -31.06
N GLY A 424 13.45 -4.74 -32.39
CA GLY A 424 12.71 -5.70 -33.22
C GLY A 424 11.23 -5.39 -33.35
N THR A 425 10.44 -6.36 -33.84
CA THR A 425 9.01 -6.22 -34.08
C THR A 425 8.26 -7.50 -33.70
N ILE A 426 7.09 -7.36 -33.12
CA ILE A 426 6.14 -8.46 -32.92
C ILE A 426 4.90 -8.15 -33.75
N LEU A 427 4.53 -9.05 -34.64
CA LEU A 427 3.38 -8.92 -35.51
C LEU A 427 2.26 -9.86 -35.06
N PHE A 428 1.04 -9.37 -35.04
CA PHE A 428 -0.18 -10.12 -34.86
C PHE A 428 -1.05 -10.00 -36.13
N ASP A 429 -1.28 -11.10 -36.83
CA ASP A 429 -1.93 -11.14 -38.15
C ASP A 429 -1.28 -10.18 -39.18
N GLY A 430 0.06 -9.99 -39.07
CA GLY A 430 0.82 -9.06 -39.90
C GLY A 430 0.80 -7.59 -39.46
N ILE A 431 0.13 -7.28 -38.35
CA ILE A 431 0.03 -5.93 -37.79
C ILE A 431 0.98 -5.82 -36.60
N ASP A 432 1.81 -4.76 -36.54
CA ASP A 432 2.65 -4.50 -35.36
C ASP A 432 1.75 -4.37 -34.10
N ILE A 433 2.03 -5.18 -33.05
CA ILE A 433 1.25 -5.18 -31.82
C ILE A 433 1.22 -3.80 -31.14
N LYS A 434 2.21 -2.93 -31.39
CA LYS A 434 2.24 -1.56 -30.89
C LYS A 434 1.11 -0.70 -31.44
N ARG A 435 0.66 -1.01 -32.67
CA ARG A 435 -0.47 -0.33 -33.32
C ARG A 435 -1.83 -0.82 -32.86
N ILE A 436 -1.92 -2.02 -32.26
CA ILE A 436 -3.19 -2.58 -31.79
C ILE A 436 -3.50 -2.02 -30.40
N LYS A 437 -4.75 -1.56 -30.17
CA LYS A 437 -5.21 -1.19 -28.81
C LYS A 437 -5.02 -2.35 -27.85
N LYS A 438 -4.37 -2.09 -26.70
CA LYS A 438 -4.04 -3.13 -25.71
C LYS A 438 -5.28 -3.89 -25.22
N GLN A 439 -6.39 -3.17 -25.00
CA GLN A 439 -7.65 -3.78 -24.59
C GLN A 439 -8.16 -4.77 -25.65
N ASP A 440 -8.12 -4.37 -26.93
CA ASP A 440 -8.57 -5.19 -28.05
C ASP A 440 -7.63 -6.40 -28.25
N LEU A 441 -6.31 -6.19 -28.17
CA LEU A 441 -5.30 -7.24 -28.22
C LEU A 441 -5.56 -8.30 -27.13
N ARG A 442 -5.65 -7.87 -25.88
CA ARG A 442 -5.83 -8.76 -24.71
C ARG A 442 -7.19 -9.46 -24.74
N SER A 443 -8.22 -8.87 -25.36
CA SER A 443 -9.53 -9.52 -25.52
C SER A 443 -9.53 -10.72 -26.47
N THR A 444 -8.46 -10.90 -27.27
CA THR A 444 -8.27 -12.06 -28.16
C THR A 444 -7.49 -13.19 -27.50
N MET A 445 -6.99 -12.97 -26.29
CA MET A 445 -6.06 -13.86 -25.59
C MET A 445 -6.63 -14.33 -24.25
N SER A 446 -6.24 -15.52 -23.85
CA SER A 446 -6.43 -16.00 -22.48
C SER A 446 -5.15 -16.65 -21.98
N ILE A 447 -4.93 -16.53 -20.67
CA ILE A 447 -3.79 -17.12 -19.98
C ILE A 447 -4.27 -18.04 -18.86
N VAL A 448 -3.72 -19.25 -18.81
CA VAL A 448 -3.85 -20.15 -17.66
C VAL A 448 -2.50 -20.16 -16.95
N LEU A 449 -2.46 -19.56 -15.76
CA LEU A 449 -1.24 -19.42 -14.97
C LEU A 449 -0.96 -20.66 -14.12
N GLN A 450 0.31 -20.85 -13.77
CA GLN A 450 0.76 -21.87 -12.83
C GLN A 450 0.13 -21.65 -11.44
N ASP A 451 0.23 -20.44 -10.91
CA ASP A 451 -0.40 -20.04 -9.65
C ASP A 451 -1.78 -19.44 -9.95
N VAL A 452 -2.82 -20.22 -9.62
CA VAL A 452 -4.20 -19.83 -9.90
C VAL A 452 -4.70 -18.86 -8.86
N HIS A 453 -5.10 -17.68 -9.30
CA HIS A 453 -5.79 -16.69 -8.47
C HIS A 453 -7.29 -16.73 -8.71
N LEU A 454 -8.06 -17.01 -7.64
CA LEU A 454 -9.51 -16.94 -7.63
C LEU A 454 -9.96 -15.79 -6.72
N PHE A 455 -10.99 -15.10 -7.18
CA PHE A 455 -11.55 -13.96 -6.44
C PHE A 455 -12.64 -14.44 -5.48
N GLU A 456 -12.82 -13.71 -4.39
CA GLU A 456 -13.97 -13.91 -3.51
C GLU A 456 -15.27 -13.65 -4.29
N GLY A 457 -16.19 -14.62 -4.25
CA GLY A 457 -17.41 -14.61 -5.03
C GLY A 457 -17.87 -16.04 -5.35
N THR A 458 -18.88 -16.18 -6.20
CA THR A 458 -19.37 -17.50 -6.60
C THR A 458 -18.43 -18.19 -7.61
N ILE A 459 -18.54 -19.49 -7.75
CA ILE A 459 -17.84 -20.25 -8.81
C ILE A 459 -18.26 -19.71 -10.18
N ALA A 460 -19.56 -19.43 -10.39
CA ALA A 460 -20.05 -18.84 -11.63
C ALA A 460 -19.38 -17.50 -11.95
N ASP A 461 -19.25 -16.59 -10.96
CA ASP A 461 -18.59 -15.30 -11.13
C ASP A 461 -17.12 -15.47 -11.50
N ASN A 462 -16.43 -16.42 -10.86
CA ASN A 462 -15.04 -16.71 -11.15
C ASN A 462 -14.81 -17.26 -12.56
N ILE A 463 -15.70 -18.07 -13.09
CA ILE A 463 -15.65 -18.54 -14.49
C ILE A 463 -15.99 -17.37 -15.42
N ARG A 464 -17.07 -16.62 -15.12
CA ARG A 464 -17.56 -15.48 -15.90
C ARG A 464 -16.56 -14.31 -15.97
N TYR A 465 -15.53 -14.30 -15.08
CA TYR A 465 -14.43 -13.35 -15.14
C TYR A 465 -13.69 -13.37 -16.50
N GLY A 466 -13.69 -14.47 -17.21
CA GLY A 466 -13.15 -14.57 -18.58
C GLY A 466 -13.97 -13.80 -19.62
N ARG A 467 -15.31 -13.72 -19.44
CA ARG A 467 -16.24 -12.95 -20.26
C ARG A 467 -17.46 -12.58 -19.40
N LEU A 468 -17.55 -11.31 -19.02
CA LEU A 468 -18.53 -10.83 -18.01
C LEU A 468 -19.98 -10.95 -18.44
N ASP A 469 -20.28 -10.95 -19.74
CA ASP A 469 -21.60 -11.06 -20.35
C ASP A 469 -22.00 -12.52 -20.69
N ALA A 470 -21.18 -13.50 -20.29
CA ALA A 470 -21.48 -14.91 -20.54
C ALA A 470 -22.75 -15.35 -19.80
N SER A 471 -23.64 -16.07 -20.51
CA SER A 471 -24.84 -16.64 -19.93
C SER A 471 -24.52 -17.79 -18.96
N ASP A 472 -25.49 -18.20 -18.14
CA ASP A 472 -25.32 -19.33 -17.23
C ASP A 472 -25.07 -20.65 -17.99
N GLU A 473 -25.68 -20.82 -19.17
CA GLU A 473 -25.47 -21.96 -20.05
C GLU A 473 -24.04 -21.99 -20.59
N GLU A 474 -23.49 -20.85 -21.02
CA GLU A 474 -22.12 -20.74 -21.49
C GLU A 474 -21.10 -21.03 -20.37
N VAL A 475 -21.38 -20.58 -19.15
CA VAL A 475 -20.57 -20.91 -17.97
C VAL A 475 -20.56 -22.42 -17.70
N VAL A 476 -21.72 -23.08 -17.82
CA VAL A 476 -21.83 -24.55 -17.66
C VAL A 476 -21.08 -25.27 -18.77
N GLU A 477 -21.19 -24.85 -20.02
CA GLU A 477 -20.45 -25.46 -21.13
C GLU A 477 -18.94 -25.28 -20.99
N ALA A 478 -18.49 -24.11 -20.57
CA ALA A 478 -17.07 -23.86 -20.27
C ALA A 478 -16.57 -24.80 -19.13
N ALA A 479 -17.36 -25.00 -18.10
CA ALA A 479 -17.04 -25.92 -17.01
C ALA A 479 -17.00 -27.39 -17.47
N LYS A 480 -17.85 -27.79 -18.40
CA LYS A 480 -17.82 -29.13 -19.02
C LYS A 480 -16.56 -29.32 -19.86
N LEU A 481 -16.19 -28.33 -20.69
CA LEU A 481 -14.99 -28.36 -21.50
C LEU A 481 -13.75 -28.52 -20.62
N ALA A 482 -13.67 -27.78 -19.52
CA ALA A 482 -12.58 -27.81 -18.55
C ALA A 482 -12.59 -29.05 -17.64
N ASN A 483 -13.54 -29.99 -17.77
CA ASN A 483 -13.78 -31.09 -16.85
C ASN A 483 -14.10 -30.65 -15.39
N ALA A 484 -14.51 -29.41 -15.17
CA ALA A 484 -14.88 -28.87 -13.86
C ALA A 484 -16.31 -29.19 -13.44
N TYR A 485 -17.21 -29.50 -14.38
CA TYR A 485 -18.65 -29.69 -14.17
C TYR A 485 -18.98 -30.65 -13.04
N TYR A 486 -18.33 -31.83 -12.98
CA TYR A 486 -18.67 -32.88 -12.03
C TYR A 486 -18.36 -32.50 -10.59
N PHE A 487 -17.20 -31.89 -10.32
CA PHE A 487 -16.90 -31.43 -8.97
C PHE A 487 -17.80 -30.28 -8.55
N ILE A 488 -18.07 -29.31 -9.44
CA ILE A 488 -18.97 -28.19 -9.16
C ILE A 488 -20.37 -28.68 -8.79
N LYS A 489 -20.92 -29.64 -9.56
CA LYS A 489 -22.25 -30.19 -9.32
C LYS A 489 -22.35 -30.89 -7.96
N ASN A 490 -21.28 -31.47 -7.46
CA ASN A 490 -21.23 -32.18 -6.18
C ASN A 490 -21.11 -31.25 -4.98
N LEU A 491 -20.86 -29.95 -5.19
CA LEU A 491 -20.84 -28.96 -4.10
C LEU A 491 -22.26 -28.61 -3.66
N PRO A 492 -22.50 -28.31 -2.37
CA PRO A 492 -23.85 -28.08 -1.82
C PRO A 492 -24.66 -26.98 -2.53
N LYS A 493 -23.98 -25.97 -3.07
CA LYS A 493 -24.59 -24.85 -3.80
C LYS A 493 -24.17 -24.80 -5.28
N ALA A 494 -23.51 -25.84 -5.78
CA ALA A 494 -23.03 -25.94 -7.15
C ALA A 494 -22.33 -24.63 -7.62
N TYR A 495 -22.75 -24.04 -8.72
CA TYR A 495 -22.19 -22.80 -9.27
C TYR A 495 -22.32 -21.57 -8.34
N ASN A 496 -23.27 -21.58 -7.39
CA ASN A 496 -23.47 -20.54 -6.39
C ASN A 496 -22.63 -20.76 -5.12
N THR A 497 -21.72 -21.73 -5.11
CA THR A 497 -20.79 -21.92 -4.01
C THR A 497 -19.86 -20.75 -3.92
N MET A 498 -19.80 -20.11 -2.73
CA MET A 498 -18.90 -19.00 -2.43
C MET A 498 -17.46 -19.51 -2.28
N LEU A 499 -16.55 -18.87 -2.97
CA LEU A 499 -15.12 -19.08 -2.82
C LEU A 499 -14.56 -18.06 -1.82
N THR A 500 -13.66 -18.51 -0.98
CA THR A 500 -12.83 -17.64 -0.13
C THR A 500 -11.69 -17.04 -0.97
N ILE A 501 -10.94 -16.12 -0.38
CA ILE A 501 -9.76 -15.51 -1.02
C ILE A 501 -8.86 -16.64 -1.58
N ASP A 502 -8.48 -16.53 -2.85
CA ASP A 502 -7.70 -17.51 -3.61
C ASP A 502 -8.31 -18.92 -3.66
N GLY A 503 -9.61 -19.07 -3.35
CA GLY A 503 -10.29 -20.36 -3.39
C GLY A 503 -9.69 -21.40 -2.43
N GLN A 504 -9.24 -20.98 -1.24
CA GLN A 504 -8.62 -21.88 -0.24
C GLN A 504 -9.52 -23.01 0.23
N ASN A 505 -10.82 -22.89 0.00
CA ASN A 505 -11.81 -23.95 0.26
C ASN A 505 -11.90 -25.00 -0.86
N LEU A 506 -11.06 -24.91 -1.89
CA LEU A 506 -10.91 -25.88 -2.97
C LEU A 506 -9.51 -26.48 -2.99
N SER A 507 -9.39 -27.71 -3.51
CA SER A 507 -8.10 -28.31 -3.80
C SER A 507 -7.37 -27.58 -4.92
N GLN A 508 -6.05 -27.73 -5.01
CA GLN A 508 -5.25 -27.10 -6.06
C GLN A 508 -5.71 -27.50 -7.47
N GLY A 509 -6.07 -28.78 -7.66
CA GLY A 509 -6.59 -29.26 -8.94
C GLY A 509 -7.94 -28.67 -9.32
N GLU A 510 -8.88 -28.54 -8.37
CA GLU A 510 -10.16 -27.87 -8.61
C GLU A 510 -9.99 -26.41 -8.99
N ARG A 511 -9.07 -25.69 -8.32
CA ARG A 511 -8.74 -24.32 -8.70
C ARG A 511 -8.20 -24.24 -10.12
N GLN A 512 -7.33 -25.17 -10.52
CA GLN A 512 -6.78 -25.22 -11.88
C GLN A 512 -7.89 -25.50 -12.92
N LEU A 513 -8.83 -26.42 -12.65
CA LEU A 513 -9.98 -26.67 -13.53
C LEU A 513 -10.85 -25.40 -13.69
N LEU A 514 -11.04 -24.60 -12.63
CA LEU A 514 -11.75 -23.32 -12.72
C LEU A 514 -11.00 -22.29 -13.55
N SER A 515 -9.66 -22.25 -13.47
CA SER A 515 -8.84 -21.38 -14.31
C SER A 515 -8.97 -21.76 -15.80
N ILE A 516 -9.00 -23.05 -16.11
CA ILE A 516 -9.25 -23.54 -17.48
C ILE A 516 -10.67 -23.17 -17.94
N ALA A 517 -11.69 -23.31 -17.08
CA ALA A 517 -13.06 -22.90 -17.41
C ALA A 517 -13.18 -21.40 -17.65
N ARG A 518 -12.47 -20.57 -16.87
CA ARG A 518 -12.34 -19.12 -17.08
C ARG A 518 -11.75 -18.78 -18.46
N ALA A 519 -10.70 -19.50 -18.86
CA ALA A 519 -10.12 -19.34 -20.19
C ALA A 519 -11.04 -19.84 -21.30
N ALA A 520 -11.82 -20.89 -21.05
CA ALA A 520 -12.74 -21.47 -22.01
C ALA A 520 -13.93 -20.54 -22.32
N VAL A 521 -14.52 -19.90 -21.30
CA VAL A 521 -15.67 -19.01 -21.48
C VAL A 521 -15.30 -17.73 -22.25
N ALA A 522 -14.03 -17.32 -22.21
CA ALA A 522 -13.50 -16.18 -22.94
C ALA A 522 -13.43 -16.44 -24.45
N ASP A 523 -13.40 -17.69 -24.89
CA ASP A 523 -13.24 -18.13 -26.28
C ASP A 523 -12.11 -17.40 -27.04
N PRO A 524 -10.85 -17.53 -26.56
CA PRO A 524 -9.73 -16.77 -27.09
C PRO A 524 -9.24 -17.31 -28.45
N THR A 525 -8.71 -16.43 -29.29
CA THR A 525 -7.99 -16.81 -30.53
C THR A 525 -6.58 -17.33 -30.19
N ILE A 526 -5.95 -16.74 -29.18
CA ILE A 526 -4.64 -17.13 -28.67
C ILE A 526 -4.75 -17.60 -27.22
N LEU A 527 -4.14 -18.74 -26.94
CA LEU A 527 -4.09 -19.33 -25.61
C LEU A 527 -2.64 -19.41 -25.13
N ILE A 528 -2.40 -18.98 -23.90
CA ILE A 528 -1.11 -19.10 -23.23
C ILE A 528 -1.31 -20.01 -22.01
N LEU A 529 -0.53 -21.10 -21.95
CA LEU A 529 -0.56 -22.05 -20.85
C LEU A 529 0.78 -22.06 -20.15
N ASP A 530 0.78 -21.68 -18.86
CA ASP A 530 1.95 -21.84 -17.98
C ASP A 530 1.73 -23.05 -17.10
N GLU A 531 2.42 -24.15 -17.44
CA GLU A 531 2.16 -25.47 -16.87
C GLU A 531 3.04 -25.74 -15.67
N ALA A 532 2.45 -25.83 -14.47
CA ALA A 532 3.03 -26.54 -13.35
C ALA A 532 1.94 -27.29 -12.58
N THR A 533 1.95 -28.60 -12.70
CA THR A 533 1.07 -29.53 -11.98
C THR A 533 1.81 -30.23 -10.83
N SER A 534 2.82 -29.61 -10.23
CA SER A 534 3.49 -30.14 -9.04
C SER A 534 2.50 -30.15 -7.87
N SER A 535 2.26 -31.35 -7.28
CA SER A 535 1.41 -31.54 -6.09
C SER A 535 -0.08 -31.79 -6.33
N ILE A 536 -0.49 -32.22 -7.53
CA ILE A 536 -1.85 -32.64 -7.85
C ILE A 536 -1.92 -34.17 -7.94
N ASP A 537 -3.02 -34.75 -7.46
CA ASP A 537 -3.25 -36.20 -7.59
C ASP A 537 -3.39 -36.64 -9.05
N THR A 538 -2.97 -37.85 -9.38
CA THR A 538 -2.90 -38.37 -10.75
C THR A 538 -4.25 -38.34 -11.48
N ARG A 539 -5.38 -38.52 -10.76
CA ARG A 539 -6.73 -38.50 -11.38
C ARG A 539 -7.07 -37.07 -11.83
N THR A 540 -6.89 -36.08 -10.96
CA THR A 540 -7.16 -34.67 -11.27
C THR A 540 -6.19 -34.14 -12.31
N GLU A 541 -4.92 -34.58 -12.28
CA GLU A 541 -3.94 -34.26 -13.32
C GLU A 541 -4.41 -34.70 -14.71
N LYS A 542 -4.98 -35.91 -14.83
CA LYS A 542 -5.54 -36.38 -16.09
C LYS A 542 -6.73 -35.54 -16.57
N LEU A 543 -7.63 -35.14 -15.65
CA LEU A 543 -8.76 -34.26 -15.98
C LEU A 543 -8.30 -32.88 -16.45
N ILE A 544 -7.24 -32.31 -15.83
CA ILE A 544 -6.62 -31.06 -16.23
C ILE A 544 -6.04 -31.18 -17.64
N ALA A 545 -5.24 -32.22 -17.90
CA ALA A 545 -4.63 -32.47 -19.20
C ALA A 545 -5.71 -32.60 -20.30
N GLU A 546 -6.76 -33.41 -20.09
CA GLU A 546 -7.87 -33.54 -21.02
C GLU A 546 -8.62 -32.22 -21.25
N GLY A 547 -8.83 -31.41 -20.19
CA GLY A 547 -9.44 -30.09 -20.28
C GLY A 547 -8.59 -29.10 -21.09
N MET A 548 -7.28 -29.10 -20.84
CA MET A 548 -6.33 -28.30 -21.62
C MET A 548 -6.30 -28.72 -23.10
N ASP A 549 -6.27 -30.02 -23.39
CA ASP A 549 -6.26 -30.51 -24.77
C ASP A 549 -7.51 -30.07 -25.55
N LYS A 550 -8.67 -30.15 -24.91
CA LYS A 550 -9.94 -29.64 -25.51
C LYS A 550 -9.88 -28.13 -25.72
N LEU A 551 -9.36 -27.38 -24.74
CA LEU A 551 -9.23 -25.93 -24.82
C LEU A 551 -8.27 -25.49 -25.92
N MET A 552 -7.20 -26.24 -26.18
CA MET A 552 -6.22 -25.94 -27.24
C MET A 552 -6.72 -26.16 -28.67
N GLN A 553 -7.81 -26.93 -28.86
CA GLN A 553 -8.29 -27.27 -30.19
C GLN A 553 -8.74 -26.03 -30.98
N GLY A 554 -8.22 -25.88 -32.20
CA GLY A 554 -8.54 -24.77 -33.11
C GLY A 554 -7.93 -23.41 -32.73
N ARG A 555 -7.15 -23.30 -31.64
CA ARG A 555 -6.55 -22.07 -31.15
C ARG A 555 -5.03 -22.06 -31.32
N THR A 556 -4.47 -20.90 -31.62
CA THR A 556 -3.02 -20.71 -31.56
C THR A 556 -2.58 -20.75 -30.10
N THR A 557 -1.75 -21.72 -29.76
CA THR A 557 -1.43 -21.99 -28.35
C THR A 557 0.06 -21.92 -28.09
N PHE A 558 0.44 -21.19 -27.03
CA PHE A 558 1.81 -21.17 -26.49
C PHE A 558 1.81 -21.88 -25.14
N VAL A 559 2.65 -22.92 -25.00
CA VAL A 559 2.78 -23.72 -23.78
C VAL A 559 4.17 -23.49 -23.18
N ILE A 560 4.24 -23.00 -21.95
CA ILE A 560 5.47 -23.01 -21.17
C ILE A 560 5.54 -24.37 -20.48
N ALA A 561 6.39 -25.23 -20.99
CA ALA A 561 6.42 -26.62 -20.54
C ALA A 561 7.41 -26.80 -19.37
N HIS A 562 6.88 -27.26 -18.26
CA HIS A 562 7.64 -27.77 -17.12
C HIS A 562 7.70 -29.31 -17.11
N ARG A 563 6.85 -29.98 -17.92
CA ARG A 563 6.85 -31.44 -18.11
C ARG A 563 7.01 -31.79 -19.58
N LEU A 564 7.92 -32.69 -19.86
CA LEU A 564 8.19 -33.15 -21.23
C LEU A 564 7.07 -33.99 -21.83
N SER A 565 6.16 -34.54 -21.02
CA SER A 565 4.97 -35.28 -21.49
C SER A 565 4.02 -34.39 -22.28
N THR A 566 3.85 -33.13 -21.89
CA THR A 566 2.94 -32.16 -22.53
C THR A 566 3.46 -31.60 -23.85
N VAL A 567 4.75 -31.77 -24.15
CA VAL A 567 5.33 -31.24 -25.40
C VAL A 567 5.37 -32.27 -26.53
N ARG A 568 4.99 -33.53 -26.30
CA ARG A 568 5.08 -34.58 -27.34
C ARG A 568 4.12 -34.35 -28.51
N ASP A 569 2.94 -33.81 -28.23
CA ASP A 569 1.83 -33.67 -29.19
C ASP A 569 1.65 -32.21 -29.68
N VAL A 570 2.69 -31.38 -29.56
CA VAL A 570 2.68 -30.02 -30.11
C VAL A 570 3.24 -29.97 -31.52
N ASN A 571 2.85 -28.95 -32.29
CA ASN A 571 3.28 -28.79 -33.68
C ASN A 571 4.75 -28.32 -33.79
N ALA A 572 5.23 -27.56 -32.81
CA ALA A 572 6.62 -27.11 -32.76
C ALA A 572 7.08 -26.94 -31.31
N ILE A 573 8.30 -27.35 -31.06
CA ILE A 573 9.01 -27.14 -29.81
C ILE A 573 10.13 -26.14 -30.07
N MET A 574 10.24 -25.14 -29.22
CA MET A 574 11.34 -24.16 -29.23
C MET A 574 12.15 -24.31 -27.97
N VAL A 575 13.41 -24.70 -28.11
CA VAL A 575 14.34 -24.81 -27.00
C VAL A 575 15.03 -23.47 -26.79
N ILE A 576 14.84 -22.90 -25.60
CA ILE A 576 15.37 -21.60 -25.26
C ILE A 576 16.48 -21.77 -24.23
N GLU A 577 17.64 -21.22 -24.52
CA GLU A 577 18.78 -21.18 -23.61
C GLU A 577 19.44 -19.80 -23.66
N GLN A 578 19.70 -19.22 -22.48
CA GLN A 578 20.31 -17.89 -22.34
C GLN A 578 19.68 -16.80 -23.22
N GLY A 579 18.34 -16.83 -23.32
CA GLY A 579 17.59 -15.83 -24.07
C GLY A 579 17.56 -16.03 -25.59
N LYS A 580 18.04 -17.15 -26.14
CA LYS A 580 18.06 -17.48 -27.56
C LYS A 580 17.31 -18.76 -27.86
N ILE A 581 16.68 -18.83 -29.02
CA ILE A 581 16.13 -20.09 -29.55
C ILE A 581 17.28 -20.88 -30.19
N ILE A 582 17.69 -21.97 -29.56
CA ILE A 582 18.81 -22.80 -30.00
C ILE A 582 18.39 -24.00 -30.85
N GLU A 583 17.17 -24.49 -30.65
CA GLU A 583 16.59 -25.60 -31.43
C GLU A 583 15.11 -25.33 -31.71
N ARG A 584 14.66 -25.77 -32.88
CA ARG A 584 13.28 -25.71 -33.31
C ARG A 584 12.90 -26.91 -34.15
N GLY A 585 11.81 -27.58 -33.85
CA GLY A 585 11.30 -28.74 -34.58
C GLY A 585 10.13 -29.42 -33.88
N ASP A 586 9.63 -30.50 -34.42
CA ASP A 586 8.74 -31.39 -33.70
C ASP A 586 9.49 -32.34 -32.77
N HIS A 587 8.77 -33.07 -31.92
CA HIS A 587 9.35 -34.03 -30.98
C HIS A 587 10.26 -35.06 -31.70
N LYS A 588 9.85 -35.59 -32.85
CA LYS A 588 10.59 -36.64 -33.56
C LYS A 588 11.86 -36.10 -34.19
N ASP A 589 11.82 -34.92 -34.76
CA ASP A 589 12.97 -34.25 -35.37
C ASP A 589 14.03 -33.88 -34.34
N LEU A 590 13.62 -33.28 -33.21
CA LEU A 590 14.55 -32.90 -32.14
C LEU A 590 15.16 -34.10 -31.43
N MET A 591 14.43 -35.20 -31.29
CA MET A 591 14.98 -36.45 -30.76
C MET A 591 16.03 -37.05 -31.67
N LYS A 592 15.88 -36.94 -33.02
CA LYS A 592 16.89 -37.41 -34.00
C LYS A 592 18.13 -36.53 -34.00
N GLN A 593 18.00 -35.23 -33.78
CA GLN A 593 19.13 -34.29 -33.74
C GLN A 593 20.07 -34.54 -32.56
N LYS A 594 19.59 -35.22 -31.50
CA LYS A 594 20.35 -35.53 -30.27
C LYS A 594 20.99 -34.27 -29.61
N GLY A 595 20.32 -33.14 -29.77
CA GLY A 595 20.75 -31.86 -29.21
C GLY A 595 20.30 -31.65 -27.77
N ARG A 596 20.04 -30.38 -27.41
CA ARG A 596 19.62 -29.97 -26.05
C ARG A 596 18.28 -30.55 -25.64
N TYR A 597 17.29 -30.56 -26.57
CA TYR A 597 16.02 -31.21 -26.33
C TYR A 597 16.12 -32.69 -25.99
N TYR A 598 16.97 -33.42 -26.74
CA TYR A 598 17.23 -34.84 -26.47
C TYR A 598 17.81 -35.03 -25.06
N ALA A 599 18.81 -34.22 -24.71
CA ALA A 599 19.42 -34.29 -23.39
C ALA A 599 18.44 -34.02 -22.24
N LEU A 600 17.54 -33.04 -22.40
CA LEU A 600 16.45 -32.77 -21.45
C LEU A 600 15.46 -33.94 -21.38
N ASN A 601 15.09 -34.54 -22.53
CA ASN A 601 14.09 -35.62 -22.59
C ASN A 601 14.61 -36.96 -22.06
N THR A 602 15.92 -37.18 -22.09
CA THR A 602 16.54 -38.42 -21.60
C THR A 602 17.05 -38.34 -20.16
N GLY A 603 16.81 -37.21 -19.47
CA GLY A 603 17.23 -37.01 -18.09
C GLY A 603 18.75 -36.76 -17.92
N ALA A 604 19.48 -36.49 -19.00
CA ALA A 604 20.88 -36.11 -18.94
C ALA A 604 21.07 -34.68 -18.37
N PHE A 605 20.01 -33.87 -18.37
CA PHE A 605 19.90 -32.56 -17.69
C PHE A 605 18.49 -32.38 -17.13
N GLU A 606 18.36 -31.79 -15.96
CA GLU A 606 17.07 -31.47 -15.36
C GLU A 606 16.53 -30.13 -15.88
N LEU A 607 15.18 -30.03 -15.91
CA LEU A 607 14.45 -28.81 -16.26
C LEU A 607 14.32 -27.85 -15.04
N GLU A 608 15.33 -27.81 -14.14
CA GLU A 608 15.26 -26.97 -12.95
C GLU A 608 14.93 -25.51 -13.20
#